data_78d40acb4623c865957c32fcbd51a718
#
_entry.id   78d40acb4623c865957c32fcbd51a718
#
_cell.length_a   1.000
_cell.length_b   1.000
_cell.length_c   1.000
_cell.angle_alpha   90.00
_cell.angle_beta   90.00
_cell.angle_gamma   90.00
#
_symmetry.space_group_name_H-M   'P 1'
#
loop_
_entity.id
_entity.type
_entity.pdbx_description
1 polymer ?
#
loop_
_entity_poly.entity_id
_entity_poly.type
_entity_poly.pdbx_seq_one_letter_code
_entity_poly.pdbx_strand_id
1 'polypeptide(L)'
;FRLGYDVVVYKTQRAHDFPCNPFPNVLPLQLDGDLTPERLKEPLVVAADYPADVSRLNITNSFGVPSPDPSVWTADLPAAIAGASKGQLLIMSVVGTIREGYGPDEYYDDFALAAALAKDEGAQAVEINLSCPNVASEGVICYNHDAVVEICKRTKAALGETPLIIKVGYYAPEQQAVLEEVVRDVSPYVAAISAINTLQGTIVDASGEQALPGTGRLKSGVCGAGIKWAGLDMVRRLDALRKREGYGYEIIGVGGVMTPADFAEYRAAGADVVQAVTAPMWNEHLAQDIKAETVLKIV
;
A
#
# COMPACT_ATOMS: atom_id res chain seq x y z
N PHE A 1 13.14 -11.01 5.88
CA PHE A 1 13.00 -11.89 7.05
C PHE A 1 14.22 -11.87 7.98
N ARG A 2 15.45 -12.03 7.48
CA ARG A 2 16.68 -12.07 8.33
C ARG A 2 16.93 -10.79 9.13
N LEU A 3 16.41 -9.67 8.68
CA LEU A 3 16.47 -8.37 9.36
C LEU A 3 15.38 -8.18 10.44
N GLY A 4 14.66 -9.25 10.80
CA GLY A 4 13.69 -9.24 11.90
C GLY A 4 12.25 -8.94 11.49
N TYR A 5 11.95 -8.75 10.21
CA TYR A 5 10.57 -8.58 9.74
C TYR A 5 9.81 -9.91 9.83
N ASP A 6 8.65 -9.90 10.48
CA ASP A 6 7.80 -11.08 10.63
C ASP A 6 6.88 -11.27 9.44
N VAL A 7 6.48 -10.17 8.80
CA VAL A 7 5.68 -10.16 7.57
C VAL A 7 6.41 -9.37 6.49
N VAL A 8 6.54 -9.96 5.32
CA VAL A 8 7.12 -9.30 4.14
C VAL A 8 6.09 -9.29 3.03
N VAL A 9 5.90 -8.14 2.38
CA VAL A 9 5.04 -8.03 1.20
C VAL A 9 5.91 -8.06 -0.04
N TYR A 10 5.68 -9.05 -0.91
CA TYR A 10 6.33 -9.14 -2.21
C TYR A 10 5.87 -7.96 -3.08
N LYS A 11 6.81 -7.40 -3.85
CA LYS A 11 6.51 -6.26 -4.73
C LYS A 11 5.30 -6.56 -5.61
N THR A 12 4.32 -5.65 -5.62
CA THR A 12 3.09 -5.77 -6.41
C THR A 12 3.39 -6.17 -7.86
N GLN A 13 2.78 -7.26 -8.32
CA GLN A 13 2.92 -7.84 -9.65
C GLN A 13 1.57 -7.82 -10.40
N ARG A 14 1.63 -8.13 -11.70
CA ARG A 14 0.50 -8.16 -12.61
C ARG A 14 0.41 -9.52 -13.30
N ALA A 15 -0.76 -9.84 -13.85
CA ALA A 15 -0.94 -11.01 -14.72
C ALA A 15 -0.28 -10.85 -16.10
N HIS A 16 0.31 -9.70 -16.38
CA HIS A 16 0.98 -9.36 -17.64
C HIS A 16 2.24 -8.55 -17.37
N ASP A 17 3.18 -8.53 -18.29
CA ASP A 17 4.29 -7.60 -18.26
C ASP A 17 3.78 -6.14 -18.33
N PHE A 18 4.41 -5.27 -17.58
CA PHE A 18 4.04 -3.87 -17.54
C PHE A 18 5.28 -2.98 -17.34
N PRO A 19 5.47 -1.95 -18.17
CA PRO A 19 6.69 -1.15 -18.15
C PRO A 19 6.82 -0.28 -16.90
N CYS A 20 8.06 -0.02 -16.52
CA CYS A 20 8.39 0.99 -15.52
C CYS A 20 8.34 2.38 -16.14
N ASN A 21 7.84 3.35 -15.39
CA ASN A 21 7.94 4.75 -15.77
C ASN A 21 9.42 5.19 -15.92
N PRO A 22 9.71 6.24 -16.72
CA PRO A 22 11.06 6.78 -16.86
C PRO A 22 11.67 7.19 -15.51
N PHE A 23 12.95 6.88 -15.30
CA PHE A 23 13.71 7.30 -14.11
C PHE A 23 14.08 8.79 -14.17
N PRO A 24 14.21 9.46 -12.99
CA PRO A 24 14.02 8.94 -11.63
C PRO A 24 12.54 8.72 -11.29
N ASN A 25 12.30 7.74 -10.39
CA ASN A 25 10.96 7.38 -9.94
C ASN A 25 10.71 7.68 -8.45
N VAL A 26 11.74 8.09 -7.73
CA VAL A 26 11.71 8.52 -6.33
C VAL A 26 12.47 9.81 -6.20
N LEU A 27 11.87 10.82 -5.58
CA LEU A 27 12.49 12.12 -5.29
C LEU A 27 12.17 12.55 -3.85
N PRO A 28 13.13 13.18 -3.15
CA PRO A 28 12.87 13.77 -1.84
C PRO A 28 11.97 15.00 -1.96
N LEU A 29 11.19 15.30 -0.93
CA LEU A 29 10.28 16.45 -0.90
C LEU A 29 10.66 17.45 0.18
N GLN A 30 10.51 18.74 -0.12
CA GLN A 30 10.57 19.83 0.86
C GLN A 30 9.27 19.87 1.66
N LEU A 31 9.12 18.94 2.59
CA LEU A 31 7.96 18.83 3.45
C LEU A 31 8.42 18.70 4.90
N ASP A 32 8.04 19.67 5.71
CA ASP A 32 8.26 19.63 7.15
C ASP A 32 6.91 19.47 7.86
N GLY A 33 6.81 18.46 8.74
CA GLY A 33 5.57 18.11 9.43
C GLY A 33 4.56 17.36 8.54
N ASP A 34 3.29 17.44 8.94
CA ASP A 34 2.19 16.69 8.34
C ASP A 34 1.79 17.25 6.97
N LEU A 35 1.54 16.35 6.03
CA LEU A 35 0.92 16.65 4.74
C LEU A 35 -0.61 16.73 4.90
N THR A 36 -1.08 17.83 5.47
CA THR A 36 -2.52 18.03 5.72
C THR A 36 -3.32 18.19 4.42
N PRO A 37 -4.67 18.05 4.46
CA PRO A 37 -5.52 18.28 3.30
C PRO A 37 -5.35 19.67 2.68
N GLU A 38 -5.07 20.69 3.50
CA GLU A 38 -4.78 22.06 3.04
C GLU A 38 -3.45 22.11 2.28
N ARG A 39 -2.42 21.46 2.82
CA ARG A 39 -1.09 21.40 2.19
C ARG A 39 -1.09 20.62 0.88
N LEU A 40 -1.98 19.62 0.73
CA LEU A 40 -2.16 18.86 -0.50
C LEU A 40 -2.74 19.69 -1.67
N LYS A 41 -3.35 20.84 -1.39
CA LYS A 41 -3.87 21.75 -2.43
C LYS A 41 -2.76 22.54 -3.12
N GLU A 42 -1.60 22.67 -2.47
CA GLU A 42 -0.45 23.39 -2.97
C GLU A 42 0.56 22.43 -3.61
N PRO A 43 1.32 22.86 -4.62
CA PRO A 43 2.42 22.08 -5.15
C PRO A 43 3.47 21.75 -4.08
N LEU A 44 3.99 20.53 -4.13
CA LEU A 44 5.09 20.05 -3.30
C LEU A 44 6.38 20.11 -4.10
N VAL A 45 7.35 20.85 -3.58
CA VAL A 45 8.64 21.07 -4.26
C VAL A 45 9.60 19.93 -3.92
N VAL A 46 10.30 19.43 -4.92
CA VAL A 46 11.38 18.46 -4.74
C VAL A 46 12.54 19.10 -3.97
N ALA A 47 13.09 18.39 -2.98
CA ALA A 47 14.30 18.80 -2.29
C ALA A 47 15.56 18.47 -3.11
N ALA A 48 16.63 19.23 -2.90
CA ALA A 48 17.92 18.94 -3.56
C ALA A 48 18.54 17.62 -3.06
N ASP A 49 18.37 17.32 -1.77
CA ASP A 49 18.94 16.15 -1.10
C ASP A 49 17.93 15.49 -0.14
N TYR A 50 18.20 14.25 0.22
CA TYR A 50 17.48 13.54 1.26
C TYR A 50 17.90 14.06 2.65
N PRO A 51 16.96 14.17 3.63
CA PRO A 51 17.31 14.60 4.97
C PRO A 51 18.23 13.58 5.66
N ALA A 52 19.19 14.08 6.44
CA ALA A 52 20.07 13.22 7.25
C ALA A 52 19.28 12.46 8.33
N ASP A 53 18.22 13.06 8.86
CA ASP A 53 17.31 12.42 9.81
C ASP A 53 16.20 11.70 9.06
N VAL A 54 16.30 10.37 8.98
CA VAL A 54 15.35 9.48 8.30
C VAL A 54 13.93 9.61 8.89
N SER A 55 13.80 9.93 10.17
CA SER A 55 12.48 10.08 10.82
C SER A 55 11.64 11.21 10.22
N ARG A 56 12.27 12.15 9.51
CA ARG A 56 11.63 13.30 8.83
C ARG A 56 11.53 13.14 7.33
N LEU A 57 11.92 11.98 6.80
CA LEU A 57 11.96 11.75 5.36
C LEU A 57 10.56 11.74 4.75
N ASN A 58 10.39 12.55 3.71
CA ASN A 58 9.25 12.56 2.82
C ASN A 58 9.73 12.41 1.38
N ILE A 59 9.11 11.53 0.63
CA ILE A 59 9.43 11.28 -0.76
C ILE A 59 8.16 11.20 -1.61
N THR A 60 8.31 11.50 -2.89
CA THR A 60 7.33 11.06 -3.89
C THR A 60 7.83 9.81 -4.58
N ASN A 61 6.88 8.97 -5.05
CA ASN A 61 7.21 7.85 -5.91
C ASN A 61 6.19 7.68 -7.05
N SER A 62 6.68 7.24 -8.21
CA SER A 62 5.85 7.04 -9.40
C SER A 62 6.47 5.99 -10.34
N PHE A 63 6.51 4.74 -9.90
CA PHE A 63 7.03 3.64 -10.72
C PHE A 63 6.06 3.18 -11.81
N GLY A 64 4.74 3.40 -11.66
CA GLY A 64 3.70 2.88 -12.54
C GLY A 64 3.29 1.43 -12.23
N VAL A 65 3.72 0.88 -11.10
CA VAL A 65 3.55 -0.55 -10.74
C VAL A 65 4.05 -1.47 -11.85
N PRO A 66 5.35 -1.40 -12.20
CA PRO A 66 5.94 -2.27 -13.21
C PRO A 66 5.92 -3.72 -12.76
N SER A 67 5.75 -4.62 -13.73
CA SER A 67 5.80 -6.05 -13.53
C SER A 67 6.59 -6.68 -14.67
N PRO A 68 7.52 -7.61 -14.41
CA PRO A 68 8.04 -8.46 -15.46
C PRO A 68 6.94 -9.41 -15.96
N ASP A 69 7.23 -10.12 -17.04
CA ASP A 69 6.37 -11.21 -17.49
C ASP A 69 6.03 -12.16 -16.32
N PRO A 70 4.78 -12.62 -16.21
CA PRO A 70 4.38 -13.50 -15.10
C PRO A 70 5.27 -14.71 -14.89
N SER A 71 5.83 -15.30 -15.94
CA SER A 71 6.74 -16.45 -15.84
C SER A 71 8.00 -16.15 -15.01
N VAL A 72 8.38 -14.86 -14.88
CA VAL A 72 9.56 -14.46 -14.09
C VAL A 72 9.23 -14.42 -12.60
N TRP A 73 8.17 -13.70 -12.21
CA TRP A 73 7.85 -13.54 -10.79
C TRP A 73 7.19 -14.81 -10.19
N THR A 74 6.45 -15.58 -10.98
CA THR A 74 5.90 -16.87 -10.54
C THR A 74 7.02 -17.88 -10.28
N ALA A 75 8.07 -17.91 -11.10
CA ALA A 75 9.24 -18.74 -10.86
C ALA A 75 10.05 -18.34 -9.60
N ASP A 76 10.06 -17.05 -9.25
CA ASP A 76 10.77 -16.53 -8.06
C ASP A 76 9.98 -16.69 -6.75
N LEU A 77 8.65 -16.60 -6.81
CA LEU A 77 7.77 -16.57 -5.65
C LEU A 77 7.95 -17.77 -4.69
N PRO A 78 8.06 -19.02 -5.15
CA PRO A 78 8.29 -20.16 -4.24
C PRO A 78 9.59 -20.03 -3.44
N ALA A 79 10.67 -19.51 -4.04
CA ALA A 79 11.92 -19.28 -3.33
C ALA A 79 11.79 -18.17 -2.30
N ALA A 80 11.06 -17.10 -2.61
CA ALA A 80 10.76 -16.03 -1.67
C ALA A 80 9.93 -16.52 -0.46
N ILE A 81 8.92 -17.37 -0.71
CA ILE A 81 8.11 -18.01 0.34
C ILE A 81 8.97 -18.90 1.23
N ALA A 82 9.83 -19.72 0.63
CA ALA A 82 10.74 -20.63 1.35
C ALA A 82 11.78 -19.86 2.22
N GLY A 83 11.97 -18.57 1.97
CA GLY A 83 12.79 -17.69 2.81
C GLY A 83 12.18 -17.36 4.18
N ALA A 84 10.89 -17.62 4.38
CA ALA A 84 10.19 -17.40 5.64
C ALA A 84 10.46 -18.55 6.63
N SER A 85 10.76 -18.20 7.88
CA SER A 85 10.87 -19.14 9.00
C SER A 85 9.52 -19.33 9.68
N LYS A 86 9.44 -20.28 10.62
CA LYS A 86 8.22 -20.49 11.42
C LYS A 86 7.80 -19.20 12.12
N GLY A 87 6.55 -18.79 11.92
CA GLY A 87 5.98 -17.55 12.47
C GLY A 87 6.21 -16.32 11.59
N GLN A 88 6.81 -16.48 10.41
CA GLN A 88 6.94 -15.43 9.40
C GLN A 88 5.99 -15.70 8.23
N LEU A 89 5.53 -14.64 7.56
CA LEU A 89 4.59 -14.69 6.46
C LEU A 89 5.06 -13.84 5.27
N LEU A 90 5.00 -14.39 4.07
CA LEU A 90 5.10 -13.61 2.85
C LEU A 90 3.69 -13.36 2.29
N ILE A 91 3.33 -12.09 2.13
CA ILE A 91 2.11 -11.66 1.44
C ILE A 91 2.47 -11.36 0.00
N MET A 92 1.79 -11.98 -0.95
CA MET A 92 1.95 -11.62 -2.37
C MET A 92 1.02 -10.49 -2.73
N SER A 93 1.57 -9.36 -3.19
CA SER A 93 0.76 -8.21 -3.64
C SER A 93 0.57 -8.25 -5.16
N VAL A 94 -0.67 -8.06 -5.61
CA VAL A 94 -1.04 -8.04 -7.03
C VAL A 94 -1.95 -6.86 -7.37
N VAL A 95 -2.04 -6.53 -8.66
CA VAL A 95 -2.92 -5.48 -9.19
C VAL A 95 -3.40 -5.86 -10.58
N GLY A 96 -4.63 -5.51 -10.92
CA GLY A 96 -5.17 -5.62 -12.28
C GLY A 96 -4.51 -4.66 -13.25
N THR A 97 -4.59 -4.98 -14.52
CA THR A 97 -4.03 -4.20 -15.62
C THR A 97 -5.15 -3.77 -16.55
N ILE A 98 -5.29 -2.47 -16.78
CA ILE A 98 -6.15 -1.95 -17.85
C ILE A 98 -5.40 -2.14 -19.17
N ARG A 99 -6.05 -2.80 -20.15
CA ARG A 99 -5.50 -3.06 -21.47
C ARG A 99 -6.45 -2.50 -22.55
N GLU A 100 -5.90 -2.24 -23.71
CA GLU A 100 -6.71 -1.85 -24.87
C GLU A 100 -7.79 -2.90 -25.17
N GLY A 101 -9.02 -2.46 -25.31
CA GLY A 101 -10.17 -3.34 -25.54
C GLY A 101 -10.80 -3.95 -24.29
N TYR A 102 -10.22 -3.74 -23.10
CA TYR A 102 -10.83 -4.17 -21.85
C TYR A 102 -11.97 -3.25 -21.43
N GLY A 103 -13.13 -3.86 -21.11
CA GLY A 103 -14.17 -3.22 -20.31
C GLY A 103 -13.93 -3.40 -18.81
N PRO A 104 -14.87 -2.93 -17.99
CA PRO A 104 -14.78 -3.13 -16.53
C PRO A 104 -14.66 -4.60 -16.10
N ASP A 105 -15.38 -5.51 -16.76
CA ASP A 105 -15.39 -6.92 -16.39
C ASP A 105 -14.03 -7.59 -16.60
N GLU A 106 -13.39 -7.37 -17.75
CA GLU A 106 -12.06 -7.90 -18.04
C GLU A 106 -11.01 -7.31 -17.09
N TYR A 107 -11.15 -6.04 -16.71
CA TYR A 107 -10.26 -5.42 -15.72
C TYR A 107 -10.43 -6.04 -14.33
N TYR A 108 -11.67 -6.31 -13.90
CA TYR A 108 -11.93 -6.96 -12.61
C TYR A 108 -11.43 -8.41 -12.60
N ASP A 109 -11.61 -9.13 -13.69
CA ASP A 109 -11.10 -10.49 -13.86
C ASP A 109 -9.57 -10.55 -13.87
N ASP A 110 -8.89 -9.49 -14.31
CA ASP A 110 -7.43 -9.43 -14.31
C ASP A 110 -6.83 -9.41 -12.88
N PHE A 111 -7.53 -8.82 -11.89
CA PHE A 111 -7.16 -8.98 -10.47
C PHE A 111 -7.27 -10.44 -10.02
N ALA A 112 -8.35 -11.11 -10.38
CA ALA A 112 -8.56 -12.51 -10.04
C ALA A 112 -7.53 -13.41 -10.70
N LEU A 113 -7.16 -13.15 -11.95
CA LEU A 113 -6.11 -13.86 -12.67
C LEU A 113 -4.74 -13.72 -12.01
N ALA A 114 -4.33 -12.47 -11.67
CA ALA A 114 -3.06 -12.23 -10.98
C ALA A 114 -3.01 -12.90 -9.60
N ALA A 115 -4.13 -12.90 -8.88
CA ALA A 115 -4.26 -13.57 -7.59
C ALA A 115 -4.21 -15.10 -7.71
N ALA A 116 -4.84 -15.68 -8.74
CA ALA A 116 -4.79 -17.11 -9.02
C ALA A 116 -3.37 -17.57 -9.32
N LEU A 117 -2.63 -16.85 -10.16
CA LEU A 117 -1.21 -17.13 -10.43
C LEU A 117 -0.38 -17.15 -9.14
N ALA A 118 -0.60 -16.18 -8.26
CA ALA A 118 0.10 -16.12 -6.97
C ALA A 118 -0.23 -17.33 -6.06
N LYS A 119 -1.50 -17.70 -6.00
CA LYS A 119 -1.96 -18.85 -5.22
C LYS A 119 -1.38 -20.17 -5.76
N ASP A 120 -1.35 -20.35 -7.08
CA ASP A 120 -0.85 -21.56 -7.71
C ASP A 120 0.64 -21.78 -7.44
N GLU A 121 1.39 -20.71 -7.19
CA GLU A 121 2.81 -20.75 -6.75
C GLU A 121 2.95 -20.80 -5.22
N GLY A 122 1.89 -21.01 -4.48
CA GLY A 122 1.92 -21.27 -3.03
C GLY A 122 1.81 -20.04 -2.15
N ALA A 123 1.35 -18.90 -2.65
CA ALA A 123 1.11 -17.72 -1.81
C ALA A 123 0.14 -18.03 -0.66
N GLN A 124 0.57 -17.76 0.57
CA GLN A 124 -0.19 -18.03 1.79
C GLN A 124 -1.22 -16.94 2.11
N ALA A 125 -1.04 -15.76 1.57
CA ALA A 125 -1.97 -14.65 1.59
C ALA A 125 -1.73 -13.76 0.36
N VAL A 126 -2.79 -13.18 -0.20
CA VAL A 126 -2.71 -12.30 -1.37
C VAL A 126 -3.31 -10.94 -1.03
N GLU A 127 -2.54 -9.88 -1.27
CA GLU A 127 -3.00 -8.50 -1.19
C GLU A 127 -3.32 -7.97 -2.59
N ILE A 128 -4.53 -7.43 -2.79
CA ILE A 128 -4.86 -6.68 -4.00
C ILE A 128 -4.70 -5.17 -3.73
N ASN A 129 -3.95 -4.50 -4.61
CA ASN A 129 -3.71 -3.06 -4.51
C ASN A 129 -4.83 -2.30 -5.26
N LEU A 130 -5.81 -1.75 -4.51
CA LEU A 130 -6.94 -1.00 -5.04
C LEU A 130 -6.69 0.51 -5.11
N SER A 131 -5.54 0.99 -4.69
CA SER A 131 -5.28 2.42 -4.53
C SER A 131 -4.03 2.90 -5.26
N CYS A 132 -3.75 2.34 -6.44
CA CYS A 132 -2.68 2.86 -7.28
C CYS A 132 -3.11 4.19 -7.92
N PRO A 133 -2.58 5.35 -7.50
CA PRO A 133 -2.95 6.65 -8.08
C PRO A 133 -2.39 6.86 -9.50
N ASN A 134 -1.58 5.93 -9.98
CA ASN A 134 -0.86 6.02 -11.26
C ASN A 134 -1.59 5.34 -12.42
N VAL A 135 -2.83 4.89 -12.22
CA VAL A 135 -3.70 4.37 -13.28
C VAL A 135 -4.60 5.52 -13.73
N ALA A 136 -4.11 6.31 -14.68
CA ALA A 136 -4.57 7.67 -14.95
C ALA A 136 -5.98 7.83 -15.56
N SER A 137 -6.67 6.77 -15.98
CA SER A 137 -7.91 6.92 -16.75
C SER A 137 -9.21 6.83 -15.94
N GLU A 138 -9.21 6.17 -14.76
CA GLU A 138 -10.44 5.93 -14.00
C GLU A 138 -10.41 6.43 -12.54
N GLY A 139 -9.37 7.16 -12.15
CA GLY A 139 -9.18 7.57 -10.76
C GLY A 139 -8.66 6.41 -9.89
N VAL A 140 -8.73 6.59 -8.56
CA VAL A 140 -8.29 5.57 -7.60
C VAL A 140 -9.46 4.62 -7.37
N ILE A 141 -9.31 3.35 -7.80
CA ILE A 141 -10.38 2.35 -7.82
C ILE A 141 -11.04 2.12 -6.45
N CYS A 142 -10.29 2.29 -5.34
CA CYS A 142 -10.83 2.08 -4.00
C CYS A 142 -11.98 3.05 -3.62
N TYR A 143 -12.22 4.12 -4.37
CA TYR A 143 -13.34 5.02 -4.15
C TYR A 143 -14.59 4.68 -4.99
N ASN A 144 -14.50 3.68 -5.84
CA ASN A 144 -15.63 3.14 -6.61
C ASN A 144 -16.14 1.87 -5.89
N HIS A 145 -17.20 2.02 -5.11
CA HIS A 145 -17.78 0.96 -4.30
C HIS A 145 -18.07 -0.32 -5.11
N ASP A 146 -18.79 -0.20 -6.21
CA ASP A 146 -19.23 -1.37 -7.00
C ASP A 146 -18.05 -2.11 -7.60
N ALA A 147 -17.05 -1.39 -8.10
CA ALA A 147 -15.83 -1.97 -8.61
C ALA A 147 -15.04 -2.72 -7.53
N VAL A 148 -14.88 -2.12 -6.34
CA VAL A 148 -14.17 -2.76 -5.23
C VAL A 148 -14.85 -4.05 -4.81
N VAL A 149 -16.18 -4.03 -4.63
CA VAL A 149 -16.95 -5.22 -4.22
C VAL A 149 -16.84 -6.33 -5.25
N GLU A 150 -17.00 -6.00 -6.54
CA GLU A 150 -16.94 -7.00 -7.60
C GLU A 150 -15.52 -7.58 -7.77
N ILE A 151 -14.47 -6.76 -7.68
CA ILE A 151 -13.07 -7.23 -7.67
C ILE A 151 -12.82 -8.17 -6.48
N CYS A 152 -13.24 -7.80 -5.27
CA CYS A 152 -13.06 -8.63 -4.08
C CYS A 152 -13.77 -9.98 -4.22
N LYS A 153 -14.99 -9.99 -4.73
CA LYS A 153 -15.79 -11.20 -4.94
C LYS A 153 -15.14 -12.16 -5.95
N ARG A 154 -14.73 -11.64 -7.12
CA ARG A 154 -14.07 -12.44 -8.16
C ARG A 154 -12.71 -12.95 -7.68
N THR A 155 -11.92 -12.09 -7.05
CA THR A 155 -10.60 -12.46 -6.51
C THR A 155 -10.75 -13.52 -5.41
N LYS A 156 -11.69 -13.35 -4.48
CA LYS A 156 -11.91 -14.35 -3.41
C LYS A 156 -12.39 -15.68 -3.98
N ALA A 157 -13.21 -15.69 -5.03
CA ALA A 157 -13.62 -16.91 -5.71
C ALA A 157 -12.43 -17.65 -6.34
N ALA A 158 -11.47 -16.92 -6.95
CA ALA A 158 -10.24 -17.51 -7.50
C ALA A 158 -9.29 -18.02 -6.41
N LEU A 159 -9.19 -17.31 -5.28
CA LEU A 159 -8.32 -17.67 -4.15
C LEU A 159 -8.85 -18.87 -3.34
N GLY A 160 -10.15 -19.11 -3.30
CA GLY A 160 -10.75 -20.12 -2.43
C GLY A 160 -10.47 -19.83 -0.96
N GLU A 161 -9.79 -20.74 -0.25
CA GLU A 161 -9.46 -20.58 1.17
C GLU A 161 -8.30 -19.61 1.44
N THR A 162 -7.47 -19.30 0.44
CA THR A 162 -6.34 -18.39 0.61
C THR A 162 -6.83 -16.99 1.06
N PRO A 163 -6.29 -16.43 2.15
CA PRO A 163 -6.68 -15.13 2.67
C PRO A 163 -6.50 -14.03 1.63
N LEU A 164 -7.55 -13.21 1.45
CA LEU A 164 -7.54 -12.00 0.63
C LEU A 164 -7.34 -10.78 1.53
N ILE A 165 -6.39 -9.93 1.18
CA ILE A 165 -6.15 -8.63 1.79
C ILE A 165 -6.43 -7.56 0.73
N ILE A 166 -7.08 -6.45 1.12
CA ILE A 166 -7.22 -5.29 0.24
C ILE A 166 -6.35 -4.14 0.75
N LYS A 167 -5.66 -3.46 -0.17
CA LYS A 167 -4.93 -2.24 0.15
C LYS A 167 -5.66 -1.04 -0.43
N VAL A 168 -6.05 -0.12 0.47
CA VAL A 168 -6.86 1.05 0.14
C VAL A 168 -6.09 2.36 0.35
N GLY A 169 -6.59 3.44 -0.28
CA GLY A 169 -6.12 4.80 -0.07
C GLY A 169 -6.71 5.43 1.20
N TYR A 170 -6.45 6.72 1.38
CA TYR A 170 -7.06 7.53 2.42
C TYR A 170 -8.44 7.99 1.97
N TYR A 171 -9.46 7.67 2.73
CA TYR A 171 -10.80 8.23 2.56
C TYR A 171 -10.90 9.51 3.38
N ALA A 172 -11.10 10.65 2.73
CA ALA A 172 -11.31 11.91 3.42
C ALA A 172 -12.57 11.83 4.34
N PRO A 173 -12.68 12.68 5.38
CA PRO A 173 -13.84 12.63 6.28
C PRO A 173 -15.19 12.68 5.56
N GLU A 174 -15.28 13.41 4.46
CA GLU A 174 -16.48 13.53 3.62
C GLU A 174 -16.84 12.22 2.90
N GLN A 175 -15.88 11.31 2.78
CA GLN A 175 -16.02 9.99 2.15
C GLN A 175 -16.33 8.88 3.20
N GLN A 176 -16.64 9.25 4.45
CA GLN A 176 -16.89 8.26 5.51
C GLN A 176 -18.01 7.28 5.13
N ALA A 177 -19.09 7.76 4.52
CA ALA A 177 -20.19 6.90 4.10
C ALA A 177 -19.74 5.87 3.04
N VAL A 178 -18.92 6.29 2.08
CA VAL A 178 -18.35 5.40 1.06
C VAL A 178 -17.44 4.36 1.69
N LEU A 179 -16.59 4.75 2.65
CA LEU A 179 -15.75 3.81 3.40
C LEU A 179 -16.59 2.76 4.12
N GLU A 180 -17.67 3.18 4.81
CA GLU A 180 -18.54 2.26 5.55
C GLU A 180 -19.29 1.29 4.62
N GLU A 181 -19.76 1.76 3.48
CA GLU A 181 -20.38 0.90 2.45
C GLU A 181 -19.39 -0.11 1.88
N VAL A 182 -18.21 0.35 1.47
CA VAL A 182 -17.16 -0.54 0.97
C VAL A 182 -16.79 -1.60 2.00
N VAL A 183 -16.49 -1.20 3.24
CA VAL A 183 -16.08 -2.13 4.30
C VAL A 183 -17.19 -3.13 4.62
N ARG A 184 -18.46 -2.69 4.70
CA ARG A 184 -19.60 -3.58 4.92
C ARG A 184 -19.64 -4.69 3.85
N ASP A 185 -19.55 -4.30 2.58
CA ASP A 185 -19.81 -5.21 1.48
C ASP A 185 -18.59 -6.06 1.09
N VAL A 186 -17.36 -5.66 1.48
CA VAL A 186 -16.16 -6.48 1.28
C VAL A 186 -15.83 -7.38 2.49
N SER A 187 -16.29 -7.05 3.70
CA SER A 187 -15.94 -7.79 4.92
C SER A 187 -16.18 -9.31 4.86
N PRO A 188 -17.17 -9.84 4.09
CA PRO A 188 -17.32 -11.29 3.92
C PRO A 188 -16.22 -11.95 3.08
N TYR A 189 -15.46 -11.20 2.32
CA TYR A 189 -14.47 -11.70 1.37
C TYR A 189 -13.03 -11.54 1.85
N VAL A 190 -12.77 -10.55 2.73
CA VAL A 190 -11.40 -10.14 3.09
C VAL A 190 -11.01 -10.62 4.48
N ALA A 191 -9.75 -11.07 4.60
CA ALA A 191 -9.13 -11.41 5.89
C ALA A 191 -8.52 -10.16 6.56
N ALA A 192 -8.08 -9.17 5.77
CA ALA A 192 -7.51 -7.93 6.30
C ALA A 192 -7.71 -6.74 5.36
N ILE A 193 -7.66 -5.53 5.94
CA ILE A 193 -7.66 -4.25 5.23
C ILE A 193 -6.34 -3.53 5.55
N SER A 194 -5.54 -3.25 4.52
CA SER A 194 -4.29 -2.50 4.61
C SER A 194 -4.54 -1.03 4.26
N ALA A 195 -4.27 -0.13 5.17
CA ALA A 195 -4.47 1.31 5.02
C ALA A 195 -3.32 2.09 5.67
N ILE A 196 -2.73 3.02 4.93
CA ILE A 196 -3.12 3.56 3.63
C ILE A 196 -2.03 3.30 2.57
N ASN A 197 -2.37 3.51 1.29
CA ASN A 197 -1.36 3.73 0.27
C ASN A 197 -0.79 5.16 0.41
N THR A 198 -0.26 5.75 -0.64
CA THR A 198 0.27 7.12 -0.65
C THR A 198 -0.85 8.17 -0.72
N LEU A 199 -0.57 9.40 -0.27
CA LEU A 199 -1.41 10.56 -0.59
C LEU A 199 -0.96 11.13 -1.95
N GLN A 200 -1.91 11.53 -2.79
CA GLN A 200 -1.61 12.09 -4.10
C GLN A 200 -1.34 13.60 -4.00
N GLY A 201 -0.15 14.04 -4.41
CA GLY A 201 0.23 15.46 -4.46
C GLY A 201 0.63 15.91 -5.86
N THR A 202 0.59 17.23 -6.11
CA THR A 202 1.20 17.87 -7.28
C THR A 202 2.68 18.07 -7.01
N ILE A 203 3.56 17.45 -7.81
CA ILE A 203 5.00 17.42 -7.56
C ILE A 203 5.74 18.26 -8.60
N VAL A 204 6.42 19.30 -8.14
CA VAL A 204 7.15 20.24 -8.98
C VAL A 204 8.61 20.35 -8.60
N ASP A 205 9.43 20.78 -9.54
CA ASP A 205 10.81 21.18 -9.29
C ASP A 205 10.89 22.63 -8.74
N ALA A 206 12.10 23.13 -8.55
CA ALA A 206 12.32 24.48 -8.04
C ALA A 206 11.84 25.62 -8.98
N SER A 207 11.58 25.31 -10.25
CA SER A 207 11.02 26.26 -11.23
C SER A 207 9.50 26.23 -11.28
N GLY A 208 8.85 25.27 -10.59
CA GLY A 208 7.41 25.07 -10.61
C GLY A 208 6.91 24.13 -11.72
N GLU A 209 7.84 23.51 -12.45
CA GLU A 209 7.53 22.57 -13.52
C GLU A 209 7.44 21.13 -13.00
N GLN A 210 6.85 20.22 -13.79
CA GLN A 210 6.75 18.82 -13.44
C GLN A 210 8.12 18.22 -13.11
N ALA A 211 8.32 17.72 -11.89
CA ALA A 211 9.61 17.21 -11.43
C ALA A 211 9.94 15.79 -11.95
N LEU A 212 8.93 14.92 -12.09
CA LEU A 212 9.13 13.55 -12.54
C LEU A 212 9.07 13.47 -14.08
N PRO A 213 10.05 12.85 -14.76
CA PRO A 213 10.10 12.80 -16.21
C PRO A 213 8.98 11.92 -16.80
N GLY A 214 8.58 12.20 -18.05
CA GLY A 214 7.54 11.50 -18.77
C GLY A 214 6.19 12.20 -18.69
N THR A 215 5.25 11.78 -19.54
CA THR A 215 3.94 12.42 -19.68
C THR A 215 3.01 12.11 -18.51
N GLY A 216 2.25 13.11 -18.05
CA GLY A 216 1.16 12.92 -17.07
C GLY A 216 1.59 12.63 -15.65
N ARG A 217 2.84 12.95 -15.26
CA ARG A 217 3.40 12.67 -13.93
C ARG A 217 3.48 13.90 -13.01
N LEU A 218 2.69 14.91 -13.28
CA LEU A 218 2.58 16.09 -12.42
C LEU A 218 2.00 15.71 -11.04
N LYS A 219 1.04 14.77 -11.02
CA LYS A 219 0.51 14.19 -9.78
C LYS A 219 1.19 12.85 -9.50
N SER A 220 1.62 12.66 -8.25
CA SER A 220 2.33 11.45 -7.83
C SER A 220 2.06 11.14 -6.37
N GLY A 221 2.35 9.88 -5.96
CA GLY A 221 2.18 9.43 -4.60
C GLY A 221 3.22 10.03 -3.66
N VAL A 222 2.77 10.56 -2.54
CA VAL A 222 3.61 11.05 -1.43
C VAL A 222 3.60 10.05 -0.29
N CYS A 223 4.77 9.72 0.23
CA CYS A 223 4.96 8.82 1.37
C CYS A 223 6.12 9.29 2.25
N GLY A 224 6.23 8.71 3.45
CA GLY A 224 7.17 9.13 4.48
C GLY A 224 6.45 9.74 5.69
N ALA A 225 7.18 10.44 6.53
CA ALA A 225 6.72 10.93 7.82
C ALA A 225 5.41 11.74 7.75
N GLY A 226 5.28 12.60 6.74
CA GLY A 226 4.16 13.53 6.61
C GLY A 226 2.80 12.90 6.37
N ILE A 227 2.71 11.60 6.05
CA ILE A 227 1.42 10.92 5.85
C ILE A 227 0.98 10.05 7.05
N LYS A 228 1.75 10.05 8.15
CA LYS A 228 1.44 9.22 9.33
C LYS A 228 0.06 9.51 9.90
N TRP A 229 -0.30 10.78 10.01
CA TRP A 229 -1.61 11.20 10.52
C TRP A 229 -2.77 10.55 9.77
N ALA A 230 -2.68 10.47 8.43
CA ALA A 230 -3.72 9.88 7.58
C ALA A 230 -3.82 8.36 7.77
N GLY A 231 -2.68 7.67 7.90
CA GLY A 231 -2.65 6.25 8.22
C GLY A 231 -3.26 5.95 9.59
N LEU A 232 -2.91 6.73 10.61
CA LEU A 232 -3.49 6.60 11.96
C LEU A 232 -4.98 6.90 12.00
N ASP A 233 -5.45 7.92 11.26
CA ASP A 233 -6.86 8.23 11.13
C ASP A 233 -7.64 7.06 10.54
N MET A 234 -7.17 6.50 9.42
CA MET A 234 -7.79 5.35 8.79
C MET A 234 -7.83 4.12 9.69
N VAL A 235 -6.74 3.82 10.40
CA VAL A 235 -6.71 2.69 11.35
C VAL A 235 -7.74 2.87 12.44
N ARG A 236 -7.86 4.06 13.06
CA ARG A 236 -8.87 4.33 14.10
C ARG A 236 -10.30 4.18 13.57
N ARG A 237 -10.56 4.66 12.36
CA ARG A 237 -11.89 4.58 11.73
C ARG A 237 -12.24 3.13 11.37
N LEU A 238 -11.31 2.35 10.84
CA LEU A 238 -11.49 0.93 10.54
C LEU A 238 -11.69 0.12 11.84
N ASP A 239 -10.93 0.40 12.89
CA ASP A 239 -11.09 -0.28 14.18
C ASP A 239 -12.42 0.04 14.86
N ALA A 240 -12.84 1.31 14.82
CA ALA A 240 -14.14 1.72 15.32
C ALA A 240 -15.29 1.04 14.54
N LEU A 241 -15.18 0.96 13.22
CA LEU A 241 -16.17 0.32 12.35
C LEU A 241 -16.21 -1.20 12.60
N ARG A 242 -15.06 -1.86 12.67
CA ARG A 242 -14.93 -3.28 13.01
C ARG A 242 -15.62 -3.62 14.33
N LYS A 243 -15.35 -2.84 15.37
CA LYS A 243 -15.94 -3.03 16.70
C LYS A 243 -17.44 -2.77 16.74
N ARG A 244 -17.90 -1.73 16.05
CA ARG A 244 -19.31 -1.35 16.01
C ARG A 244 -20.19 -2.41 15.32
N GLU A 245 -19.70 -2.92 14.18
CA GLU A 245 -20.45 -3.83 13.32
C GLU A 245 -20.14 -5.31 13.57
N GLY A 246 -19.09 -5.63 14.34
CA GLY A 246 -18.68 -7.00 14.61
C GLY A 246 -17.97 -7.68 13.43
N TYR A 247 -17.30 -6.93 12.56
CA TYR A 247 -16.56 -7.50 11.43
C TYR A 247 -15.29 -8.23 11.89
N GLY A 248 -14.92 -9.30 11.13
CA GLY A 248 -13.81 -10.18 11.47
C GLY A 248 -12.49 -9.89 10.76
N TYR A 249 -12.37 -8.79 10.01
CA TYR A 249 -11.12 -8.46 9.32
C TYR A 249 -10.03 -7.95 10.27
N GLU A 250 -8.78 -8.22 9.93
CA GLU A 250 -7.62 -7.63 10.59
C GLU A 250 -7.24 -6.29 9.94
N ILE A 251 -6.53 -5.42 10.67
CA ILE A 251 -6.12 -4.10 10.18
C ILE A 251 -4.60 -4.06 10.05
N ILE A 252 -4.12 -3.82 8.83
CA ILE A 252 -2.72 -3.56 8.53
C ILE A 252 -2.52 -2.05 8.42
N GLY A 253 -1.97 -1.44 9.47
CA GLY A 253 -1.69 0.00 9.50
C GLY A 253 -0.39 0.31 8.74
N VAL A 254 -0.46 1.24 7.79
CA VAL A 254 0.68 1.67 6.97
C VAL A 254 0.60 3.14 6.60
N GLY A 255 1.75 3.80 6.55
CA GLY A 255 1.91 5.22 6.18
C GLY A 255 2.70 5.97 7.24
N GLY A 256 3.89 6.47 6.88
CA GLY A 256 4.71 7.27 7.77
C GLY A 256 5.26 6.58 9.00
N VAL A 257 5.36 5.25 9.00
CA VAL A 257 6.03 4.48 10.05
C VAL A 257 7.53 4.58 9.81
N MET A 258 8.20 5.46 10.56
CA MET A 258 9.61 5.79 10.40
C MET A 258 10.45 5.34 11.59
N THR A 259 9.84 5.18 12.76
CA THR A 259 10.50 4.89 14.04
C THR A 259 9.73 3.83 14.84
N PRO A 260 10.35 3.23 15.88
CA PRO A 260 9.66 2.36 16.82
C PRO A 260 8.47 3.03 17.53
N ALA A 261 8.54 4.34 17.78
CA ALA A 261 7.45 5.09 18.38
C ALA A 261 6.22 5.12 17.47
N ASP A 262 6.42 5.31 16.15
CA ASP A 262 5.33 5.29 15.17
C ASP A 262 4.65 3.92 15.12
N PHE A 263 5.45 2.84 15.20
CA PHE A 263 4.91 1.48 15.31
C PHE A 263 3.99 1.34 16.54
N ALA A 264 4.43 1.84 17.70
CA ALA A 264 3.63 1.79 18.92
C ALA A 264 2.34 2.61 18.82
N GLU A 265 2.37 3.78 18.15
CA GLU A 265 1.18 4.59 17.89
C GLU A 265 0.16 3.85 17.02
N TYR A 266 0.60 3.17 15.96
CA TYR A 266 -0.28 2.36 15.11
C TYR A 266 -0.91 1.19 15.87
N ARG A 267 -0.14 0.50 16.72
CA ARG A 267 -0.67 -0.57 17.59
C ARG A 267 -1.71 -0.02 18.56
N ALA A 268 -1.45 1.12 19.17
CA ALA A 268 -2.40 1.80 20.07
C ALA A 268 -3.65 2.30 19.35
N ALA A 269 -3.54 2.66 18.06
CA ALA A 269 -4.67 3.07 17.24
C ALA A 269 -5.61 1.91 16.83
N GLY A 270 -5.20 0.65 17.01
CA GLY A 270 -5.99 -0.55 16.71
C GLY A 270 -5.49 -1.37 15.52
N ALA A 271 -4.30 -1.09 15.00
CA ALA A 271 -3.69 -1.94 13.96
C ALA A 271 -3.26 -3.29 14.55
N ASP A 272 -3.61 -4.39 13.88
CA ASP A 272 -3.18 -5.75 14.23
C ASP A 272 -1.78 -6.03 13.69
N VAL A 273 -1.46 -5.51 12.52
CA VAL A 273 -0.15 -5.54 11.88
C VAL A 273 0.24 -4.11 11.50
N VAL A 274 1.54 -3.79 11.58
CA VAL A 274 2.06 -2.49 11.16
C VAL A 274 3.08 -2.70 10.04
N GLN A 275 2.91 -1.96 8.94
CA GLN A 275 3.75 -2.04 7.75
C GLN A 275 4.53 -0.74 7.56
N ALA A 276 5.79 -0.86 7.16
CA ALA A 276 6.65 0.25 6.77
C ALA A 276 7.24 -0.01 5.37
N VAL A 277 7.42 1.05 4.59
CA VAL A 277 8.06 0.98 3.27
C VAL A 277 9.19 1.99 3.17
N THR A 278 8.93 3.28 3.41
CA THR A 278 9.91 4.35 3.24
C THR A 278 11.10 4.18 4.20
N ALA A 279 10.86 4.02 5.49
CA ALA A 279 11.94 3.91 6.48
C ALA A 279 12.88 2.72 6.22
N PRO A 280 12.41 1.49 5.92
CA PRO A 280 13.30 0.36 5.61
C PRO A 280 14.23 0.56 4.41
N MET A 281 13.92 1.47 3.51
CA MET A 281 14.81 1.80 2.38
C MET A 281 16.07 2.55 2.83
N TRP A 282 16.05 3.20 3.99
CA TRP A 282 17.16 3.94 4.59
C TRP A 282 17.66 3.32 5.90
N ASN A 283 16.77 2.68 6.68
CA ASN A 283 17.08 1.91 7.89
C ASN A 283 16.51 0.50 7.76
N GLU A 284 17.26 -0.41 7.17
CA GLU A 284 16.85 -1.81 7.00
C GLU A 284 16.64 -2.55 8.33
N HIS A 285 17.19 -2.04 9.44
CA HIS A 285 17.11 -2.62 10.79
C HIS A 285 15.89 -2.16 11.59
N LEU A 286 14.99 -1.35 11.02
CA LEU A 286 13.80 -0.82 11.73
C LEU A 286 13.02 -1.89 12.51
N ALA A 287 12.86 -3.10 11.94
CA ALA A 287 12.15 -4.17 12.64
C ALA A 287 12.90 -4.66 13.89
N GLN A 288 14.23 -4.67 13.85
CA GLN A 288 15.07 -5.02 15.03
C GLN A 288 14.97 -3.93 16.10
N ASP A 289 15.01 -2.66 15.70
CA ASP A 289 14.88 -1.50 16.60
C ASP A 289 13.52 -1.54 17.31
N ILE A 290 12.42 -1.81 16.58
CA ILE A 290 11.07 -1.97 17.14
C ILE A 290 11.04 -3.09 18.19
N LYS A 291 11.61 -4.26 17.87
CA LYS A 291 11.63 -5.40 18.78
C LYS A 291 12.46 -5.13 20.04
N ALA A 292 13.61 -4.47 19.90
CA ALA A 292 14.45 -4.09 21.03
C ALA A 292 13.73 -3.16 22.01
N GLU A 293 13.04 -2.12 21.51
CA GLU A 293 12.26 -1.21 22.37
C GLU A 293 11.04 -1.88 23.02
N THR A 294 10.42 -2.85 22.34
CA THR A 294 9.26 -3.58 22.88
C THR A 294 9.69 -4.45 24.06
N VAL A 295 10.85 -5.11 23.99
CA VAL A 295 11.39 -5.93 25.08
C VAL A 295 11.73 -5.06 26.30
N LEU A 296 12.33 -3.88 26.10
CA LEU A 296 12.69 -2.97 27.20
C LEU A 296 11.48 -2.41 27.97
N LYS A 297 10.29 -2.37 27.36
CA LYS A 297 9.06 -1.93 28.05
C LYS A 297 8.33 -3.01 28.84
N ILE A 298 8.77 -4.28 28.72
CA ILE A 298 8.18 -5.43 29.43
C ILE A 298 9.01 -5.79 30.66
N VAL A 299 10.23 -5.29 30.81
CA VAL A 299 11.13 -5.43 31.95
C VAL A 299 11.00 -4.21 32.87
#